data_6f42b8411b4fcea96839cb3816b2b73a
#
_entry.id   6f42b8411b4fcea96839cb3816b2b73a
#
_cell.length_a   1.000
_cell.length_b   1.000
_cell.length_c   1.000
_cell.angle_alpha   90.00
_cell.angle_beta   90.00
_cell.angle_gamma   90.00
#
_symmetry.space_group_name_H-M   'P 1'
#
loop_
_entity.id
_entity.type
_entity.pdbx_description
1 polymer ?
#
loop_
_entity_poly.entity_id
_entity_poly.type
_entity_poly.pdbx_seq_one_letter_code
_entity_poly.pdbx_strand_id
1 'polypeptide(L)'
;MRMLISAFALWLTAWPAPAEPLRIPAPGGEVILPTAADRRAYDLMRYAAARRVGDTLYVSGVIVHRAEGEGRDVAAFETQVRRAFDILARTLKASGAGFEQVAMINSFHVWDGPDFTGSKQQQFAAFSRVAGEYLQAPYPAWTAVGTSGTLGETGIVEIQLIVHAPARKP
;
A
#
# COMPACT_ATOMS: atom_id res chain seq x y z
N MET A 1 -25.02 -60.62 -1.39
CA MET A 1 -25.34 -59.22 -1.52
C MET A 1 -24.07 -58.43 -1.18
N ARG A 2 -23.27 -58.05 -2.20
CA ARG A 2 -21.97 -57.34 -2.04
C ARG A 2 -22.20 -55.85 -2.16
N MET A 3 -22.01 -55.11 -1.08
CA MET A 3 -22.03 -53.64 -1.08
C MET A 3 -20.74 -53.10 -1.68
N LEU A 4 -20.84 -52.36 -2.79
CA LEU A 4 -19.75 -51.58 -3.39
C LEU A 4 -19.73 -50.25 -2.68
N ILE A 5 -18.64 -49.97 -1.92
CA ILE A 5 -18.38 -48.66 -1.33
C ILE A 5 -17.58 -47.88 -2.37
N SER A 6 -18.23 -46.88 -3.02
CA SER A 6 -17.57 -45.95 -3.92
C SER A 6 -16.83 -44.90 -3.07
N ALA A 7 -15.51 -44.91 -3.14
CA ALA A 7 -14.66 -43.86 -2.54
C ALA A 7 -14.71 -42.62 -3.44
N PHE A 8 -15.32 -41.54 -2.92
CA PHE A 8 -15.31 -40.22 -3.57
C PHE A 8 -13.97 -39.55 -3.21
N ALA A 9 -13.04 -39.47 -4.16
CA ALA A 9 -11.81 -38.73 -4.00
C ALA A 9 -12.10 -37.22 -4.12
N LEU A 10 -12.03 -36.46 -3.01
CA LEU A 10 -12.06 -35.00 -3.03
C LEU A 10 -10.72 -34.50 -3.60
N TRP A 11 -10.77 -33.95 -4.81
CA TRP A 11 -9.68 -33.18 -5.37
C TRP A 11 -9.66 -31.80 -4.69
N LEU A 12 -8.81 -31.61 -3.69
CA LEU A 12 -8.49 -30.28 -3.16
C LEU A 12 -7.64 -29.57 -4.22
N THR A 13 -8.24 -28.68 -4.99
CA THR A 13 -7.51 -27.76 -5.85
C THR A 13 -6.76 -26.78 -4.95
N ALA A 14 -5.46 -26.99 -4.80
CA ALA A 14 -4.60 -26.05 -4.11
C ALA A 14 -4.61 -24.70 -4.85
N TRP A 15 -5.09 -23.66 -4.18
CA TRP A 15 -5.01 -22.29 -4.71
C TRP A 15 -3.52 -21.94 -4.85
N PRO A 16 -3.07 -21.38 -5.99
CA PRO A 16 -1.67 -21.03 -6.16
C PRO A 16 -1.25 -20.06 -5.06
N ALA A 17 -0.19 -20.38 -4.35
CA ALA A 17 0.38 -19.49 -3.35
C ALA A 17 0.75 -18.14 -4.02
N PRO A 18 0.53 -16.99 -3.34
CA PRO A 18 0.95 -15.70 -3.87
C PRO A 18 2.46 -15.75 -4.17
N ALA A 19 2.84 -15.22 -5.34
CA ALA A 19 4.24 -15.18 -5.75
C ALA A 19 5.08 -14.45 -4.69
N GLU A 20 6.26 -14.99 -4.39
CA GLU A 20 7.18 -14.34 -3.46
C GLU A 20 7.63 -12.97 -3.99
N PRO A 21 7.83 -11.97 -3.11
CA PRO A 21 8.32 -10.66 -3.50
C PRO A 21 9.73 -10.77 -4.07
N LEU A 22 10.01 -10.07 -5.18
CA LEU A 22 11.34 -9.99 -5.73
C LEU A 22 12.19 -9.03 -4.88
N ARG A 23 13.38 -9.50 -4.49
CA ARG A 23 14.40 -8.74 -3.77
C ARG A 23 15.63 -8.60 -4.61
N ILE A 24 16.12 -7.37 -4.79
CA ILE A 24 17.31 -7.07 -5.58
C ILE A 24 18.35 -6.46 -4.65
N PRO A 25 19.55 -7.08 -4.50
CA PRO A 25 20.64 -6.50 -3.71
C PRO A 25 21.00 -5.10 -4.21
N ALA A 26 21.24 -4.18 -3.29
CA ALA A 26 21.62 -2.81 -3.62
C ALA A 26 22.48 -2.22 -2.49
N PRO A 27 23.28 -1.16 -2.76
CA PRO A 27 24.17 -0.59 -1.75
C PRO A 27 23.46 -0.28 -0.43
N GLY A 28 23.97 -0.80 0.67
CA GLY A 28 23.41 -0.63 2.01
C GLY A 28 22.15 -1.45 2.32
N GLY A 29 21.71 -2.34 1.42
CA GLY A 29 20.50 -3.15 1.63
C GLY A 29 19.91 -3.72 0.34
N GLU A 30 18.63 -3.49 0.08
CA GLU A 30 17.90 -4.14 -1.01
C GLU A 30 16.75 -3.28 -1.56
N VAL A 31 16.37 -3.55 -2.80
CA VAL A 31 15.11 -3.13 -3.41
C VAL A 31 14.08 -4.25 -3.19
N ILE A 32 12.84 -3.89 -2.89
CA ILE A 32 11.74 -4.84 -2.67
C ILE A 32 10.61 -4.50 -3.64
N LEU A 33 10.19 -5.50 -4.40
CA LEU A 33 9.14 -5.41 -5.41
C LEU A 33 8.08 -6.47 -5.08
N PRO A 34 6.99 -6.09 -4.40
CA PRO A 34 5.97 -7.02 -3.89
C PRO A 34 5.25 -7.81 -4.96
N THR A 35 5.05 -7.23 -6.14
CA THR A 35 4.23 -7.80 -7.21
C THR A 35 4.89 -7.71 -8.59
N ALA A 36 4.36 -8.45 -9.56
CA ALA A 36 4.78 -8.34 -10.96
C ALA A 36 4.52 -6.93 -11.55
N ALA A 37 3.51 -6.21 -11.04
CA ALA A 37 3.25 -4.82 -11.44
C ALA A 37 4.36 -3.89 -10.94
N ASP A 38 4.81 -4.07 -9.69
CA ASP A 38 5.94 -3.31 -9.11
C ASP A 38 7.24 -3.59 -9.88
N ARG A 39 7.45 -4.84 -10.32
CA ARG A 39 8.57 -5.20 -11.16
C ARG A 39 8.53 -4.47 -12.51
N ARG A 40 7.37 -4.42 -13.17
CA ARG A 40 7.22 -3.68 -14.43
C ARG A 40 7.47 -2.19 -14.24
N ALA A 41 6.96 -1.60 -13.14
CA ALA A 41 7.21 -0.20 -12.82
C ALA A 41 8.70 0.06 -12.59
N TYR A 42 9.39 -0.81 -11.87
CA TYR A 42 10.83 -0.73 -11.65
C TYR A 42 11.63 -0.73 -12.95
N ASP A 43 11.31 -1.65 -13.86
CA ASP A 43 12.01 -1.80 -15.13
C ASP A 43 11.75 -0.62 -16.09
N LEU A 44 10.52 -0.09 -16.12
CA LEU A 44 10.08 0.93 -17.08
C LEU A 44 10.22 2.36 -16.54
N MET A 45 9.84 2.57 -15.27
CA MET A 45 9.73 3.91 -14.68
C MET A 45 10.88 4.24 -13.74
N ARG A 46 11.81 3.29 -13.50
CA ARG A 46 13.04 3.49 -12.74
C ARG A 46 12.84 3.83 -11.25
N TYR A 47 11.76 3.36 -10.63
CA TYR A 47 11.58 3.47 -9.19
C TYR A 47 11.20 2.11 -8.56
N ALA A 48 11.47 1.94 -7.28
CA ALA A 48 11.13 0.75 -6.51
C ALA A 48 9.89 0.98 -5.65
N ALA A 49 9.07 -0.04 -5.41
CA ALA A 49 7.97 0.06 -4.44
C ALA A 49 8.50 0.30 -3.02
N ALA A 50 9.62 -0.35 -2.65
CA ALA A 50 10.32 -0.07 -1.40
C ALA A 50 11.83 -0.25 -1.55
N ARG A 51 12.60 0.51 -0.75
CA ARG A 51 14.06 0.49 -0.69
C ARG A 51 14.51 0.42 0.76
N ARG A 52 15.23 -0.63 1.12
CA ARG A 52 15.89 -0.73 2.44
C ARG A 52 17.32 -0.19 2.37
N VAL A 53 17.69 0.62 3.36
CA VAL A 53 19.06 1.07 3.58
C VAL A 53 19.34 0.97 5.08
N GLY A 54 20.20 0.04 5.50
CA GLY A 54 20.36 -0.30 6.90
C GLY A 54 19.04 -0.70 7.55
N ASP A 55 18.70 -0.09 8.66
CA ASP A 55 17.47 -0.32 9.43
C ASP A 55 16.28 0.55 8.95
N THR A 56 16.46 1.33 7.90
CA THR A 56 15.40 2.18 7.37
C THR A 56 14.83 1.62 6.07
N LEU A 57 13.51 1.53 6.01
CA LEU A 57 12.76 1.18 4.81
C LEU A 57 12.04 2.43 4.29
N TYR A 58 12.34 2.83 3.07
CA TYR A 58 11.66 3.88 2.33
C TYR A 58 10.62 3.22 1.43
N VAL A 59 9.34 3.58 1.62
CA VAL A 59 8.24 3.11 0.77
C VAL A 59 7.84 4.24 -0.15
N SER A 60 7.84 3.99 -1.44
CA SER A 60 7.46 4.96 -2.46
C SER A 60 6.00 5.38 -2.36
N GLY A 61 5.66 6.51 -2.96
CA GLY A 61 4.32 7.07 -2.96
C GLY A 61 3.28 6.08 -3.52
N VAL A 62 2.18 5.91 -2.77
CA VAL A 62 1.00 5.18 -3.21
C VAL A 62 -0.12 6.17 -3.40
N ILE A 63 -0.67 6.23 -4.61
CA ILE A 63 -1.71 7.20 -4.97
C ILE A 63 -3.09 6.65 -4.62
N VAL A 64 -3.82 7.38 -3.78
CA VAL A 64 -5.27 7.26 -3.62
C VAL A 64 -5.90 7.86 -4.87
N HIS A 65 -6.47 7.02 -5.70
CA HIS A 65 -7.07 7.44 -6.97
C HIS A 65 -8.51 6.95 -7.09
N ARG A 66 -9.30 7.69 -7.84
CA ARG A 66 -10.65 7.29 -8.22
C ARG A 66 -10.56 6.38 -9.46
N ALA A 67 -11.06 5.17 -9.38
CA ALA A 67 -11.22 4.30 -10.54
C ALA A 67 -12.45 4.71 -11.38
N GLU A 68 -12.50 4.22 -12.61
CA GLU A 68 -13.65 4.43 -13.49
C GLU A 68 -14.94 3.91 -12.85
N GLY A 69 -16.01 4.71 -12.90
CA GLY A 69 -17.30 4.37 -12.29
C GLY A 69 -17.40 4.61 -10.78
N GLU A 70 -16.30 4.90 -10.08
CA GLU A 70 -16.36 5.23 -8.65
C GLU A 70 -16.90 6.64 -8.38
N GLY A 71 -17.56 6.83 -7.22
CA GLY A 71 -18.01 8.11 -6.73
C GLY A 71 -16.87 9.05 -6.37
N ARG A 72 -17.24 10.32 -6.06
CA ARG A 72 -16.33 11.40 -5.65
C ARG A 72 -16.63 11.91 -4.26
N ASP A 73 -17.65 11.36 -3.60
CA ASP A 73 -18.06 11.75 -2.26
C ASP A 73 -17.14 11.17 -1.19
N VAL A 74 -17.40 11.55 0.06
CA VAL A 74 -16.60 11.12 1.22
C VAL A 74 -16.57 9.59 1.37
N ALA A 75 -17.68 8.89 1.15
CA ALA A 75 -17.74 7.44 1.33
C ALA A 75 -16.95 6.70 0.25
N ALA A 76 -17.03 7.14 -1.00
CA ALA A 76 -16.21 6.63 -2.10
C ALA A 76 -14.72 6.89 -1.82
N PHE A 77 -14.37 8.09 -1.36
CA PHE A 77 -12.99 8.44 -1.01
C PHE A 77 -12.44 7.55 0.11
N GLU A 78 -13.20 7.27 1.17
CA GLU A 78 -12.75 6.34 2.22
C GLU A 78 -12.43 4.95 1.67
N THR A 79 -13.23 4.44 0.73
CA THR A 79 -12.96 3.17 0.06
C THR A 79 -11.67 3.21 -0.76
N GLN A 80 -11.41 4.33 -1.44
CA GLN A 80 -10.20 4.55 -2.22
C GLN A 80 -8.96 4.65 -1.32
N VAL A 81 -9.10 5.30 -0.16
CA VAL A 81 -8.02 5.37 0.86
C VAL A 81 -7.70 3.98 1.41
N ARG A 82 -8.71 3.17 1.78
CA ARG A 82 -8.49 1.78 2.24
C ARG A 82 -7.71 0.97 1.21
N ARG A 83 -8.07 1.06 -0.07
CA ARG A 83 -7.35 0.41 -1.16
C ARG A 83 -5.87 0.81 -1.20
N ALA A 84 -5.54 2.08 -1.00
CA ALA A 84 -4.15 2.55 -0.94
C ALA A 84 -3.42 2.02 0.30
N PHE A 85 -4.05 2.01 1.46
CA PHE A 85 -3.48 1.42 2.67
C PHE A 85 -3.27 -0.10 2.57
N ASP A 86 -4.13 -0.82 1.86
CA ASP A 86 -3.95 -2.25 1.57
C ASP A 86 -2.74 -2.50 0.66
N ILE A 87 -2.45 -1.59 -0.27
CA ILE A 87 -1.22 -1.64 -1.08
C ILE A 87 0.01 -1.41 -0.19
N LEU A 88 -0.04 -0.41 0.70
CA LEU A 88 1.02 -0.16 1.68
C LEU A 88 1.22 -1.35 2.61
N ALA A 89 0.15 -1.95 3.15
CA ALA A 89 0.20 -3.16 4.00
C ALA A 89 0.92 -4.31 3.28
N ARG A 90 0.61 -4.56 2.02
CA ARG A 90 1.26 -5.57 1.20
C ARG A 90 2.75 -5.28 1.01
N THR A 91 3.12 -4.03 0.76
CA THR A 91 4.51 -3.61 0.60
C THR A 91 5.30 -3.76 1.90
N LEU A 92 4.73 -3.36 3.03
CA LEU A 92 5.32 -3.54 4.35
C LEU A 92 5.53 -5.03 4.66
N LYS A 93 4.51 -5.87 4.47
CA LYS A 93 4.58 -7.32 4.67
C LYS A 93 5.66 -7.95 3.79
N ALA A 94 5.74 -7.61 2.52
CA ALA A 94 6.78 -8.07 1.60
C ALA A 94 8.18 -7.65 2.04
N SER A 95 8.28 -6.54 2.76
CA SER A 95 9.52 -6.01 3.33
C SER A 95 9.84 -6.59 4.72
N GLY A 96 8.99 -7.45 5.29
CA GLY A 96 9.14 -7.98 6.64
C GLY A 96 8.86 -6.97 7.75
N ALA A 97 8.00 -5.98 7.47
CA ALA A 97 7.57 -4.93 8.39
C ALA A 97 6.05 -4.84 8.48
N GLY A 98 5.55 -4.05 9.43
CA GLY A 98 4.15 -3.71 9.61
C GLY A 98 3.95 -2.22 9.88
N PHE A 99 2.70 -1.80 10.03
CA PHE A 99 2.37 -0.41 10.32
C PHE A 99 2.87 0.06 11.68
N GLU A 100 3.05 -0.84 12.64
CA GLU A 100 3.61 -0.56 13.97
C GLU A 100 5.07 -0.07 13.94
N GLN A 101 5.74 -0.28 12.81
CA GLN A 101 7.13 0.14 12.59
C GLN A 101 7.24 1.43 11.76
N VAL A 102 6.12 2.01 11.32
CA VAL A 102 6.11 3.27 10.58
C VAL A 102 6.56 4.40 11.48
N ALA A 103 7.65 5.06 11.12
CA ALA A 103 8.20 6.20 11.86
C ALA A 103 7.62 7.53 11.36
N MET A 104 7.34 7.63 10.04
CA MET A 104 6.83 8.86 9.45
C MET A 104 5.88 8.55 8.28
N ILE A 105 4.80 9.33 8.20
CA ILE A 105 3.91 9.41 7.06
C ILE A 105 4.04 10.79 6.42
N ASN A 106 4.24 10.84 5.10
CA ASN A 106 4.05 12.03 4.29
C ASN A 106 2.81 11.81 3.42
N SER A 107 1.87 12.75 3.46
CA SER A 107 0.68 12.73 2.61
C SER A 107 0.55 14.04 1.84
N PHE A 108 0.38 13.91 0.52
CA PHE A 108 0.29 15.02 -0.42
C PHE A 108 -1.14 15.03 -0.97
N HIS A 109 -1.89 16.09 -0.70
CA HIS A 109 -3.33 16.16 -0.93
C HIS A 109 -3.67 17.13 -2.07
N VAL A 110 -4.46 16.67 -3.02
CA VAL A 110 -5.08 17.54 -4.03
C VAL A 110 -6.41 18.03 -3.45
N TRP A 111 -6.39 19.22 -2.82
CA TRP A 111 -7.54 19.74 -2.07
C TRP A 111 -8.69 20.17 -2.99
N ASP A 112 -8.35 20.75 -4.16
CA ASP A 112 -9.29 21.37 -5.08
C ASP A 112 -9.39 20.59 -6.41
N GLY A 113 -9.10 19.27 -6.36
CA GLY A 113 -9.15 18.42 -7.54
C GLY A 113 -10.55 17.96 -7.92
N PRO A 114 -10.78 17.59 -9.19
CA PRO A 114 -12.10 17.19 -9.68
C PRO A 114 -12.56 15.83 -9.18
N ASP A 115 -11.68 15.04 -8.56
CA ASP A 115 -11.94 13.66 -8.19
C ASP A 115 -12.41 13.46 -6.74
N PHE A 116 -12.59 14.57 -6.01
CA PHE A 116 -13.21 14.61 -4.70
C PHE A 116 -14.18 15.77 -4.59
N THR A 117 -15.43 15.51 -4.17
CA THR A 117 -16.46 16.52 -3.95
C THR A 117 -16.66 16.75 -2.47
N GLY A 118 -15.89 17.63 -1.89
CA GLY A 118 -15.99 17.98 -0.46
C GLY A 118 -14.97 19.04 -0.11
N SER A 119 -15.02 19.53 1.10
CA SER A 119 -14.04 20.50 1.61
C SER A 119 -12.72 19.80 1.95
N LYS A 120 -11.62 20.57 1.99
CA LYS A 120 -10.32 20.15 2.51
C LYS A 120 -10.42 19.45 3.88
N GLN A 121 -11.24 20.02 4.78
CA GLN A 121 -11.46 19.47 6.12
C GLN A 121 -12.14 18.10 6.06
N GLN A 122 -13.14 17.94 5.20
CA GLN A 122 -13.82 16.65 5.00
C GLN A 122 -12.86 15.60 4.40
N GLN A 123 -12.05 15.98 3.41
CA GLN A 123 -11.06 15.07 2.82
C GLN A 123 -10.06 14.60 3.89
N PHE A 124 -9.46 15.52 4.64
CA PHE A 124 -8.48 15.19 5.66
C PHE A 124 -9.09 14.38 6.81
N ALA A 125 -10.31 14.71 7.26
CA ALA A 125 -11.00 13.94 8.30
C ALA A 125 -11.31 12.50 7.86
N ALA A 126 -11.77 12.30 6.63
CA ALA A 126 -12.03 10.98 6.06
C ALA A 126 -10.72 10.17 5.90
N PHE A 127 -9.67 10.82 5.40
CA PHE A 127 -8.35 10.21 5.30
C PHE A 127 -7.82 9.77 6.67
N SER A 128 -7.85 10.64 7.67
CA SER A 128 -7.37 10.34 9.03
C SER A 128 -8.16 9.22 9.70
N ARG A 129 -9.48 9.15 9.46
CA ARG A 129 -10.34 8.09 9.99
C ARG A 129 -9.91 6.72 9.45
N VAL A 130 -9.73 6.62 8.13
CA VAL A 130 -9.27 5.37 7.50
C VAL A 130 -7.84 5.03 7.92
N ALA A 131 -6.93 6.02 7.98
CA ALA A 131 -5.57 5.79 8.47
C ALA A 131 -5.56 5.19 9.89
N GLY A 132 -6.50 5.62 10.75
CA GLY A 132 -6.69 5.08 12.11
C GLY A 132 -7.13 3.61 12.15
N GLU A 133 -7.61 3.04 11.06
CA GLU A 133 -7.92 1.60 10.97
C GLU A 133 -6.63 0.75 10.89
N TYR A 134 -5.53 1.34 10.43
CA TYR A 134 -4.22 0.68 10.22
C TYR A 134 -3.16 1.07 11.25
N LEU A 135 -3.26 2.28 11.81
CA LEU A 135 -2.28 2.85 12.72
C LEU A 135 -2.70 2.67 14.18
N GLN A 136 -1.82 2.10 14.98
CA GLN A 136 -1.98 1.94 16.43
C GLN A 136 -0.96 2.80 17.17
N ALA A 137 -1.29 3.18 18.41
CA ALA A 137 -0.31 3.87 19.26
C ALA A 137 0.88 2.94 19.63
N PRO A 138 2.13 3.45 19.68
CA PRO A 138 2.53 4.85 19.46
C PRO A 138 2.42 5.26 17.98
N TYR A 139 1.85 6.45 17.74
CA TYR A 139 1.61 6.94 16.37
C TYR A 139 2.89 7.44 15.70
N PRO A 140 3.01 7.31 14.36
CA PRO A 140 4.12 7.89 13.60
C PRO A 140 4.04 9.42 13.58
N ALA A 141 5.18 10.07 13.29
CA ALA A 141 5.17 11.45 12.85
C ALA A 141 4.41 11.57 11.52
N TRP A 142 3.71 12.69 11.30
CA TRP A 142 2.91 12.87 10.09
C TRP A 142 3.01 14.29 9.56
N THR A 143 3.32 14.42 8.26
CA THR A 143 3.26 15.67 7.51
C THR A 143 2.20 15.55 6.42
N ALA A 144 1.22 16.45 6.43
CA ALA A 144 0.19 16.55 5.40
C ALA A 144 0.29 17.91 4.71
N VAL A 145 0.45 17.92 3.39
CA VAL A 145 0.57 19.15 2.59
C VAL A 145 -0.34 19.12 1.37
N GLY A 146 -0.73 20.30 0.90
CA GLY A 146 -1.43 20.45 -0.37
C GLY A 146 -0.49 20.39 -1.56
N THR A 147 -0.96 19.84 -2.67
CA THR A 147 -0.29 19.83 -3.97
C THR A 147 -1.28 20.17 -5.09
N SER A 148 -0.78 20.62 -6.22
CA SER A 148 -1.59 20.90 -7.41
C SER A 148 -2.03 19.64 -8.17
N GLY A 149 -1.39 18.49 -7.92
CA GLY A 149 -1.71 17.21 -8.56
C GLY A 149 -0.75 16.11 -8.12
N THR A 150 -1.11 14.87 -8.44
CA THR A 150 -0.24 13.70 -8.33
C THR A 150 0.18 13.24 -9.72
N LEU A 151 1.03 12.21 -9.82
CA LEU A 151 1.40 11.63 -11.12
C LEU A 151 0.20 10.94 -11.81
N GLY A 152 -0.75 10.42 -11.05
CA GLY A 152 -1.96 9.80 -11.58
C GLY A 152 -3.03 10.84 -11.95
N GLU A 153 -3.68 10.69 -13.12
CA GLU A 153 -4.70 11.64 -13.62
C GLU A 153 -5.89 11.84 -12.67
N THR A 154 -6.30 10.78 -11.96
CA THR A 154 -7.42 10.79 -11.00
C THR A 154 -6.95 10.72 -9.56
N GLY A 155 -5.70 11.13 -9.29
CA GLY A 155 -5.09 11.06 -7.98
C GLY A 155 -5.59 12.15 -7.04
N ILE A 156 -5.94 11.74 -5.82
CA ILE A 156 -6.52 12.62 -4.79
C ILE A 156 -5.52 12.85 -3.65
N VAL A 157 -4.81 11.81 -3.25
CA VAL A 157 -3.76 11.87 -2.23
C VAL A 157 -2.63 10.93 -2.62
N GLU A 158 -1.39 11.31 -2.36
CA GLU A 158 -0.24 10.39 -2.42
C GLU A 158 0.32 10.18 -1.02
N ILE A 159 0.64 8.92 -0.67
CA ILE A 159 1.08 8.51 0.67
C ILE A 159 2.47 7.90 0.56
N GLN A 160 3.44 8.45 1.27
CA GLN A 160 4.80 7.94 1.39
C GLN A 160 5.09 7.56 2.85
N LEU A 161 5.83 6.46 3.08
CA LEU A 161 6.21 6.02 4.41
C LEU A 161 7.73 5.94 4.57
N ILE A 162 8.18 6.29 5.80
CA ILE A 162 9.52 5.96 6.31
C ILE A 162 9.31 5.02 7.49
N VAL A 163 9.99 3.88 7.49
CA VAL A 163 9.73 2.76 8.40
C VAL A 163 11.03 2.36 9.08
N HIS A 164 11.01 2.17 10.39
CA HIS A 164 12.11 1.54 11.12
C HIS A 164 11.96 0.01 11.05
N ALA A 165 12.72 -0.61 10.19
CA ALA A 165 12.61 -2.03 9.89
C ALA A 165 14.00 -2.69 9.90
N PRO A 166 14.60 -2.89 11.07
CA PRO A 166 15.90 -3.54 11.19
C PRO A 166 15.88 -4.91 10.53
N ALA A 167 16.98 -5.25 9.85
CA ALA A 167 17.14 -6.56 9.26
C ALA A 167 17.00 -7.63 10.37
N ARG A 168 16.20 -8.66 10.12
CA ARG A 168 16.12 -9.79 11.07
C ARG A 168 17.52 -10.39 11.18
N LYS A 169 18.05 -10.43 12.40
CA LYS A 169 19.27 -11.20 12.66
C LYS A 169 18.98 -12.66 12.33
N PRO A 170 19.90 -13.34 11.61
CA PRO A 170 19.77 -14.77 11.31
C PRO A 170 19.69 -15.62 12.56
#